data_b5ce052b34d5f94995e372856bf1aa52
#
_entry.id   b5ce052b34d5f94995e372856bf1aa52
#
_cell.length_a   1.000
_cell.length_b   1.000
_cell.length_c   1.000
_cell.angle_alpha   90.00
_cell.angle_beta   90.00
_cell.angle_gamma   90.00
#
_symmetry.space_group_name_H-M   'P 1'
#
loop_
_entity.id
_entity.type
_entity.pdbx_description
1 polymer ?
#
loop_
_entity_poly.entity_id
_entity_poly.type
_entity_poly.pdbx_seq_one_letter_code
_entity_poly.pdbx_strand_id
1 'polypeptide(L)'
;SSAASDVYKRQRLNLSGGFEEFKLANMIGITGTLFAYYSILILNFGDYSRYVKDTKELTKGNISLAFSLILFSFFVLVIIVGSDTYFRSNNISISTVLTNPTDIIGKLNNTILTVVVLIFILFASSSTNLIANYIPTQNIIINFMPKNMTLKKSGLTLSLIHI
;
A
#
# COMPACT_ATOMS: atom_id res chain seq x y z
N SER A 1 -20.10 18.95 -22.26
CA SER A 1 -20.73 18.34 -21.07
C SER A 1 -21.41 16.99 -21.34
N SER A 2 -21.85 16.71 -22.57
CA SER A 2 -22.46 15.44 -22.99
C SER A 2 -21.42 14.26 -22.93
N ALA A 3 -20.21 14.46 -23.45
CA ALA A 3 -19.20 13.44 -23.52
C ALA A 3 -18.73 12.97 -22.13
N ALA A 4 -18.64 13.85 -21.14
CA ALA A 4 -18.30 13.50 -19.78
C ALA A 4 -19.41 12.66 -19.11
N SER A 5 -20.68 12.97 -19.41
CA SER A 5 -21.83 12.20 -18.95
C SER A 5 -21.86 10.78 -19.54
N ASP A 6 -21.48 10.65 -20.82
CA ASP A 6 -21.45 9.35 -21.51
C ASP A 6 -20.29 8.46 -21.04
N VAL A 7 -19.11 9.05 -20.79
CA VAL A 7 -17.96 8.32 -20.16
C VAL A 7 -18.35 7.85 -18.78
N TYR A 8 -19.07 8.69 -18.03
CA TYR A 8 -19.52 8.37 -16.68
C TYR A 8 -20.60 7.26 -16.66
N LYS A 9 -21.56 7.31 -17.61
CA LYS A 9 -22.55 6.24 -17.79
C LYS A 9 -21.91 4.92 -18.17
N ARG A 10 -20.91 4.93 -19.07
CA ARG A 10 -20.17 3.72 -19.46
C ARG A 10 -19.37 3.14 -18.30
N GLN A 11 -18.74 3.97 -17.49
CA GLN A 11 -18.02 3.54 -16.30
C GLN A 11 -18.96 2.95 -15.22
N ARG A 12 -20.16 3.52 -15.06
CA ARG A 12 -21.19 3.01 -14.16
C ARG A 12 -21.82 1.70 -14.66
N LEU A 13 -22.01 1.55 -15.97
CA LEU A 13 -22.49 0.31 -16.60
C LEU A 13 -21.42 -0.79 -16.47
N ASN A 14 -20.14 -0.46 -16.59
CA ASN A 14 -19.05 -1.41 -16.36
C ASN A 14 -18.93 -1.86 -14.89
N LEU A 15 -19.29 -1.00 -13.93
CA LEU A 15 -19.35 -1.39 -12.52
C LEU A 15 -20.62 -2.19 -12.16
N SER A 16 -21.73 -1.97 -12.88
CA SER A 16 -22.99 -2.69 -12.67
C SER A 16 -23.13 -3.97 -13.52
N GLY A 17 -22.41 -4.07 -14.64
CA GLY A 17 -22.25 -5.28 -15.45
C GLY A 17 -21.15 -6.23 -14.97
N GLY A 18 -20.68 -6.03 -13.78
CA GLY A 18 -19.40 -6.32 -13.20
C GLY A 18 -18.95 -7.78 -13.08
N PHE A 19 -19.67 -8.78 -13.50
CA PHE A 19 -19.16 -10.15 -13.45
C PHE A 19 -18.97 -10.79 -14.85
N GLU A 20 -19.58 -10.26 -15.90
CA GLU A 20 -19.47 -10.85 -17.22
C GLU A 20 -18.23 -10.46 -18.03
N GLU A 21 -17.55 -9.36 -17.68
CA GLU A 21 -16.30 -8.95 -18.34
C GLU A 21 -15.04 -9.19 -17.52
N PHE A 22 -15.06 -10.10 -16.58
CA PHE A 22 -13.84 -10.52 -15.88
C PHE A 22 -13.00 -11.39 -16.81
N LYS A 23 -12.42 -10.77 -17.84
CA LYS A 23 -11.54 -11.46 -18.78
C LYS A 23 -10.37 -12.04 -18.01
N LEU A 24 -10.09 -13.32 -18.21
CA LEU A 24 -8.94 -14.03 -17.62
C LEU A 24 -7.64 -13.23 -17.76
N ALA A 25 -7.47 -12.52 -18.88
CA ALA A 25 -6.34 -11.62 -19.10
C ALA A 25 -6.23 -10.50 -18.05
N ASN A 26 -7.35 -9.91 -17.62
CA ASN A 26 -7.34 -8.86 -16.57
C ASN A 26 -6.96 -9.46 -15.21
N MET A 27 -7.45 -10.66 -14.89
CA MET A 27 -7.07 -11.35 -13.66
C MET A 27 -5.58 -11.67 -13.64
N ILE A 28 -5.05 -12.20 -14.74
CA ILE A 28 -3.61 -12.50 -14.86
C ILE A 28 -2.80 -11.21 -14.73
N GLY A 29 -3.22 -10.12 -15.38
CA GLY A 29 -2.55 -8.83 -15.29
C GLY A 29 -2.53 -8.26 -13.86
N ILE A 30 -3.66 -8.26 -13.16
CA ILE A 30 -3.76 -7.81 -11.77
C ILE A 30 -2.91 -8.70 -10.86
N THR A 31 -3.02 -10.02 -11.00
CA THR A 31 -2.24 -10.98 -10.20
C THR A 31 -0.74 -10.80 -10.44
N GLY A 32 -0.32 -10.63 -11.70
CA GLY A 32 1.08 -10.37 -12.06
C GLY A 32 1.60 -9.06 -11.45
N THR A 33 0.80 -8.00 -11.47
CA THR A 33 1.15 -6.71 -10.85
C THR A 33 1.29 -6.83 -9.33
N LEU A 34 0.36 -7.52 -8.67
CA LEU A 34 0.45 -7.77 -7.23
C LEU A 34 1.67 -8.62 -6.88
N PHE A 35 1.92 -9.68 -7.65
CA PHE A 35 3.10 -10.52 -7.46
C PHE A 35 4.40 -9.71 -7.63
N ALA A 36 4.50 -8.87 -8.65
CA ALA A 36 5.65 -8.00 -8.88
C ALA A 36 5.84 -7.01 -7.72
N TYR A 37 4.75 -6.43 -7.21
CA TYR A 37 4.78 -5.51 -6.07
C TYR A 37 5.29 -6.17 -4.79
N TYR A 38 4.81 -7.40 -4.50
CA TYR A 38 5.21 -8.14 -3.31
C TYR A 38 6.52 -8.93 -3.47
N SER A 39 7.09 -8.99 -4.68
CA SER A 39 8.32 -9.75 -4.95
C SER A 39 9.50 -9.30 -4.09
N ILE A 40 9.58 -8.02 -3.75
CA ILE A 40 10.63 -7.48 -2.88
C ILE A 40 10.60 -8.12 -1.48
N LEU A 41 9.41 -8.40 -0.94
CA LEU A 41 9.27 -9.08 0.35
C LEU A 41 9.67 -10.55 0.27
N ILE A 42 9.36 -11.20 -0.86
CA ILE A 42 9.74 -12.60 -1.12
C ILE A 42 11.26 -12.71 -1.24
N LEU A 43 11.89 -11.84 -2.02
CA LEU A 43 13.34 -11.82 -2.24
C LEU A 43 14.11 -11.51 -0.95
N ASN A 44 13.60 -10.62 -0.12
CA ASN A 44 14.23 -10.22 1.14
C ASN A 44 13.70 -11.01 2.36
N PHE A 45 12.99 -12.12 2.13
CA PHE A 45 12.40 -12.90 3.22
C PHE A 45 13.45 -13.38 4.26
N GLY A 46 14.65 -13.74 3.80
CA GLY A 46 15.77 -14.09 4.66
C GLY A 46 16.22 -12.96 5.59
N ASP A 47 16.11 -11.70 5.15
CA ASP A 47 16.48 -10.54 5.96
C ASP A 47 15.49 -10.28 7.10
N TYR A 48 14.22 -10.60 6.90
CA TYR A 48 13.20 -10.47 7.94
C TYR A 48 13.18 -11.70 8.87
N SER A 49 13.27 -12.91 8.31
CA SER A 49 13.17 -14.15 9.07
C SER A 49 14.32 -14.36 10.06
N ARG A 50 15.49 -13.77 9.81
CA ARG A 50 16.64 -13.84 10.74
C ARG A 50 16.38 -13.24 12.12
N TYR A 51 15.39 -12.34 12.23
CA TYR A 51 15.01 -11.73 13.50
C TYR A 51 13.92 -12.50 14.25
N VAL A 52 13.42 -13.59 13.68
CA VAL A 52 12.37 -14.41 14.27
C VAL A 52 12.98 -15.51 15.14
N LYS A 53 12.41 -15.74 16.31
CA LYS A 53 12.95 -16.65 17.32
C LYS A 53 12.95 -18.12 16.88
N ASP A 54 11.87 -18.57 16.26
CA ASP A 54 11.69 -19.95 15.81
C ASP A 54 10.71 -20.06 14.64
N THR A 55 10.64 -21.25 14.04
CA THR A 55 9.77 -21.53 12.88
C THR A 55 8.27 -21.40 13.21
N LYS A 56 7.88 -21.67 14.47
CA LYS A 56 6.47 -21.56 14.87
C LYS A 56 6.02 -20.10 14.87
N GLU A 57 6.86 -19.21 15.42
CA GLU A 57 6.59 -17.76 15.41
C GLU A 57 6.63 -17.20 13.99
N LEU A 58 7.52 -17.68 13.13
CA LEU A 58 7.55 -17.33 11.71
C LEU A 58 6.23 -17.71 11.00
N THR A 59 5.75 -18.92 11.23
CA THR A 59 4.49 -19.40 10.64
C THR A 59 3.29 -18.59 11.13
N LYS A 60 3.21 -18.32 12.44
CA LYS A 60 2.17 -17.46 13.02
C LYS A 60 2.20 -16.05 12.42
N GLY A 61 3.40 -15.48 12.29
CA GLY A 61 3.61 -14.17 11.67
C GLY A 61 3.11 -14.13 10.23
N ASN A 62 3.42 -15.14 9.42
CA ASN A 62 2.96 -15.23 8.03
C ASN A 62 1.43 -15.37 7.92
N ILE A 63 0.82 -16.18 8.78
CA ILE A 63 -0.65 -16.32 8.82
C ILE A 63 -1.30 -15.01 9.27
N SER A 64 -0.75 -14.37 10.31
CA SER A 64 -1.22 -13.06 10.78
C SER A 64 -1.10 -11.98 9.71
N LEU A 65 0.00 -11.99 8.92
CA LEU A 65 0.18 -11.08 7.81
C LEU A 65 -0.91 -11.26 6.74
N ALA A 66 -1.20 -12.49 6.34
CA ALA A 66 -2.25 -12.79 5.37
C ALA A 66 -3.62 -12.29 5.86
N PHE A 67 -3.95 -12.57 7.12
CA PHE A 67 -5.21 -12.09 7.72
C PHE A 67 -5.26 -10.55 7.79
N SER A 68 -4.17 -9.91 8.19
CA SER A 68 -4.07 -8.45 8.26
C SER A 68 -4.23 -7.79 6.89
N LEU A 69 -3.67 -8.40 5.82
CA LEU A 69 -3.83 -7.90 4.45
C LEU A 69 -5.28 -7.99 3.96
N ILE A 70 -5.99 -9.08 4.28
CA ILE A 70 -7.41 -9.23 3.95
C ILE A 70 -8.24 -8.16 4.69
N LEU A 71 -8.00 -8.00 5.99
CA LEU A 71 -8.69 -7.01 6.81
C LEU A 71 -8.40 -5.58 6.33
N PHE A 72 -7.16 -5.28 6.01
CA PHE A 72 -6.75 -3.99 5.45
C PHE A 72 -7.46 -3.73 4.11
N SER A 73 -7.48 -4.71 3.21
CA SER A 73 -8.17 -4.58 1.91
C SER A 73 -9.66 -4.33 2.09
N PHE A 74 -10.30 -4.98 3.05
CA PHE A 74 -11.69 -4.73 3.38
C PHE A 74 -11.92 -3.28 3.83
N PHE A 75 -11.11 -2.76 4.75
CA PHE A 75 -11.22 -1.36 5.18
C PHE A 75 -10.97 -0.36 4.06
N VAL A 76 -9.99 -0.62 3.19
CA VAL A 76 -9.73 0.23 2.02
C VAL A 76 -10.96 0.30 1.12
N LEU A 77 -11.58 -0.84 0.81
CA LEU A 77 -12.81 -0.87 0.02
C LEU A 77 -13.96 -0.10 0.68
N VAL A 78 -14.15 -0.28 1.98
CA VAL A 78 -15.18 0.45 2.75
C VAL A 78 -14.95 1.96 2.69
N ILE A 79 -13.70 2.41 2.83
CA ILE A 79 -13.36 3.83 2.75
C ILE A 79 -13.60 4.38 1.35
N ILE A 80 -13.18 3.68 0.29
CA ILE A 80 -13.36 4.13 -1.10
C ILE A 80 -14.85 4.22 -1.45
N VAL A 81 -15.61 3.16 -1.20
CA VAL A 81 -17.04 3.13 -1.52
C VAL A 81 -17.82 4.11 -0.64
N GLY A 82 -17.49 4.15 0.65
CA GLY A 82 -18.13 5.06 1.61
C GLY A 82 -17.87 6.52 1.26
N SER A 83 -16.65 6.89 0.91
CA SER A 83 -16.31 8.26 0.51
C SER A 83 -16.98 8.66 -0.80
N ASP A 84 -17.01 7.78 -1.81
CA ASP A 84 -17.68 8.04 -3.08
C ASP A 84 -19.19 8.28 -2.86
N THR A 85 -19.83 7.42 -2.07
CA THR A 85 -21.24 7.56 -1.72
C THR A 85 -21.51 8.86 -0.96
N TYR A 86 -20.68 9.18 0.04
CA TYR A 86 -20.81 10.40 0.84
C TYR A 86 -20.65 11.66 -0.02
N PHE A 87 -19.64 11.74 -0.90
CA PHE A 87 -19.40 12.89 -1.73
C PHE A 87 -20.53 13.13 -2.73
N ARG A 88 -21.05 12.06 -3.32
CA ARG A 88 -22.20 12.15 -4.25
C ARG A 88 -23.48 12.58 -3.55
N SER A 89 -23.76 12.05 -2.37
CA SER A 89 -24.97 12.40 -1.60
C SER A 89 -24.95 13.86 -1.12
N ASN A 90 -23.77 14.41 -0.87
CA ASN A 90 -23.59 15.80 -0.45
C ASN A 90 -23.30 16.78 -1.61
N ASN A 91 -23.48 16.35 -2.86
CA ASN A 91 -23.20 17.15 -4.06
C ASN A 91 -21.76 17.70 -4.14
N ILE A 92 -20.81 17.02 -3.50
CA ILE A 92 -19.40 17.38 -3.61
C ILE A 92 -18.90 16.93 -4.99
N SER A 93 -18.39 17.88 -5.76
CA SER A 93 -17.97 17.64 -7.14
C SER A 93 -16.72 16.74 -7.16
N ILE A 94 -16.89 15.53 -7.65
CA ILE A 94 -15.80 14.57 -7.94
C ILE A 94 -15.96 14.07 -9.38
N SER A 95 -14.90 14.11 -10.14
CA SER A 95 -14.90 13.66 -11.56
C SER A 95 -14.81 12.14 -11.68
N THR A 96 -14.09 11.50 -10.76
CA THR A 96 -13.86 10.05 -10.73
C THR A 96 -13.88 9.57 -9.29
N VAL A 97 -14.01 8.25 -9.09
CA VAL A 97 -13.86 7.63 -7.76
C VAL A 97 -12.47 7.90 -7.22
N LEU A 98 -12.39 8.48 -6.03
CA LEU A 98 -11.12 8.78 -5.38
C LEU A 98 -10.60 7.51 -4.70
N THR A 99 -9.42 7.08 -5.09
CA THR A 99 -8.75 5.89 -4.53
C THR A 99 -7.57 6.23 -3.63
N ASN A 100 -7.06 7.47 -3.74
CA ASN A 100 -5.96 7.94 -2.92
C ASN A 100 -6.49 8.54 -1.61
N PRO A 101 -6.03 8.07 -0.44
CA PRO A 101 -6.48 8.59 0.86
C PRO A 101 -6.28 10.10 1.03
N THR A 102 -5.21 10.67 0.46
CA THR A 102 -4.95 12.11 0.55
C THR A 102 -5.99 12.94 -0.21
N ASP A 103 -6.46 12.45 -1.34
CA ASP A 103 -7.47 13.13 -2.14
C ASP A 103 -8.85 13.04 -1.49
N ILE A 104 -9.15 11.88 -0.88
CA ILE A 104 -10.40 11.68 -0.11
C ILE A 104 -10.45 12.66 1.06
N ILE A 105 -9.37 12.72 1.86
CA ILE A 105 -9.35 13.59 3.05
C ILE A 105 -9.38 15.07 2.69
N GLY A 106 -8.72 15.45 1.58
CA GLY A 106 -8.74 16.83 1.07
C GLY A 106 -10.12 17.33 0.68
N LYS A 107 -11.07 16.45 0.39
CA LYS A 107 -12.46 16.80 0.06
C LYS A 107 -13.38 16.95 1.27
N LEU A 108 -12.96 16.46 2.45
CA LEU A 108 -13.79 16.51 3.67
C LEU A 108 -13.86 17.89 4.33
N ASN A 109 -13.07 18.86 3.86
CA ASN A 109 -13.06 20.24 4.35
C ASN A 109 -13.00 20.38 5.89
N ASN A 110 -12.24 19.50 6.54
CA ASN A 110 -12.01 19.50 7.98
C ASN A 110 -10.51 19.51 8.27
N THR A 111 -9.97 20.68 8.62
CA THR A 111 -8.53 20.88 8.80
C THR A 111 -7.92 19.97 9.87
N ILE A 112 -8.60 19.79 11.00
CA ILE A 112 -8.08 18.97 12.11
C ILE A 112 -7.98 17.51 11.67
N LEU A 113 -9.06 16.99 11.08
CA LEU A 113 -9.09 15.62 10.57
C LEU A 113 -8.02 15.42 9.48
N THR A 114 -7.87 16.38 8.57
CA THR A 114 -6.86 16.35 7.51
C THR A 114 -5.46 16.25 8.10
N VAL A 115 -5.11 17.09 9.05
CA VAL A 115 -3.77 17.09 9.69
C VAL A 115 -3.51 15.77 10.39
N VAL A 116 -4.46 15.26 11.18
CA VAL A 116 -4.33 13.98 11.89
C VAL A 116 -4.10 12.84 10.91
N VAL A 117 -4.91 12.73 9.86
CA VAL A 117 -4.78 11.64 8.87
C VAL A 117 -3.47 11.76 8.08
N LEU A 118 -3.04 12.97 7.69
CA LEU A 118 -1.75 13.15 7.02
C LEU A 118 -0.57 12.74 7.90
N ILE A 119 -0.62 13.01 9.20
CA ILE A 119 0.39 12.52 10.16
C ILE A 119 0.41 10.99 10.18
N PHE A 120 -0.75 10.32 10.25
CA PHE A 120 -0.82 8.85 10.19
C PHE A 120 -0.28 8.30 8.87
N ILE A 121 -0.61 8.91 7.73
CA ILE A 121 -0.09 8.52 6.42
C ILE A 121 1.43 8.67 6.38
N LEU A 122 1.97 9.76 6.91
CA LEU A 122 3.42 9.98 6.99
C LEU A 122 4.11 8.89 7.82
N PHE A 123 3.59 8.56 9.00
CA PHE A 123 4.16 7.49 9.83
C PHE A 123 4.04 6.11 9.17
N ALA A 124 2.90 5.78 8.58
CA ALA A 124 2.69 4.52 7.87
C ALA A 124 3.65 4.39 6.68
N SER A 125 3.77 5.43 5.85
CA SER A 125 4.67 5.45 4.70
C SER A 125 6.13 5.35 5.12
N SER A 126 6.54 6.09 6.15
CA SER A 126 7.91 6.07 6.67
C SER A 126 8.27 4.70 7.26
N SER A 127 7.39 4.09 8.04
CA SER A 127 7.63 2.77 8.63
C SER A 127 7.71 1.68 7.57
N THR A 128 6.84 1.72 6.56
CA THR A 128 6.89 0.78 5.44
C THR A 128 8.19 0.91 4.65
N ASN A 129 8.62 2.14 4.36
CA ASN A 129 9.88 2.39 3.67
C ASN A 129 11.09 1.91 4.48
N LEU A 130 11.08 2.12 5.80
CA LEU A 130 12.13 1.64 6.69
C LEU A 130 12.24 0.11 6.65
N ILE A 131 11.14 -0.60 6.74
CA ILE A 131 11.13 -2.06 6.74
C ILE A 131 11.50 -2.60 5.34
N ALA A 132 10.87 -2.10 4.28
CA ALA A 132 11.01 -2.67 2.94
C ALA A 132 12.36 -2.34 2.28
N ASN A 133 12.92 -1.17 2.54
CA ASN A 133 14.10 -0.67 1.83
C ASN A 133 15.34 -0.55 2.73
N TYR A 134 15.20 0.03 3.91
CA TYR A 134 16.35 0.31 4.76
C TYR A 134 16.94 -0.97 5.36
N ILE A 135 16.14 -1.84 5.96
CA ILE A 135 16.62 -3.06 6.62
C ILE A 135 17.37 -4.01 5.66
N PRO A 136 16.80 -4.37 4.49
CA PRO A 136 17.50 -5.22 3.53
C PRO A 136 18.81 -4.59 3.04
N THR A 137 18.79 -3.31 2.70
CA THR A 137 19.98 -2.60 2.22
C THR A 137 21.08 -2.53 3.30
N GLN A 138 20.69 -2.29 4.55
CA GLN A 138 21.61 -2.34 5.69
C GLN A 138 22.28 -3.71 5.83
N ASN A 139 21.51 -4.78 5.70
CA ASN A 139 22.03 -6.15 5.75
C ASN A 139 22.97 -6.46 4.59
N ILE A 140 22.66 -5.98 3.38
CA ILE A 140 23.52 -6.11 2.20
C ILE A 140 24.89 -5.47 2.47
N ILE A 141 24.92 -4.24 2.97
CA ILE A 141 26.18 -3.53 3.29
C ILE A 141 27.01 -4.30 4.33
N ILE A 142 26.38 -4.83 5.37
CA ILE A 142 27.06 -5.63 6.39
C ILE A 142 27.64 -6.91 5.78
N ASN A 143 26.85 -7.60 4.95
CA ASN A 143 27.29 -8.84 4.31
C ASN A 143 28.42 -8.61 3.30
N PHE A 144 28.46 -7.43 2.66
CA PHE A 144 29.53 -7.07 1.72
C PHE A 144 30.87 -6.80 2.42
N MET A 145 30.86 -6.24 3.64
CA MET A 145 32.06 -5.93 4.42
C MET A 145 31.93 -6.40 5.88
N PRO A 146 31.82 -7.71 6.16
CA PRO A 146 31.44 -8.22 7.49
C PRO A 146 32.46 -7.91 8.59
N LYS A 147 33.74 -7.73 8.22
CA LYS A 147 34.81 -7.42 9.20
C LYS A 147 34.82 -5.95 9.63
N ASN A 148 34.36 -5.04 8.78
CA ASN A 148 34.50 -3.59 8.96
C ASN A 148 33.17 -2.88 9.25
N MET A 149 32.05 -3.51 8.89
CA MET A 149 30.70 -2.93 9.03
C MET A 149 29.93 -3.54 10.18
N THR A 150 29.41 -2.67 11.03
CA THR A 150 28.43 -3.02 12.07
C THR A 150 27.07 -2.44 11.69
N LEU A 151 25.98 -2.87 12.34
CA LEU A 151 24.64 -2.31 12.16
C LEU A 151 24.64 -0.78 12.23
N LYS A 152 25.34 -0.21 13.21
CA LYS A 152 25.41 1.25 13.39
C LYS A 152 26.15 1.94 12.24
N LYS A 153 27.29 1.39 11.82
CA LYS A 153 28.09 1.95 10.72
C LYS A 153 27.34 1.87 9.38
N SER A 154 26.72 0.73 9.07
CA SER A 154 25.95 0.56 7.84
C SER A 154 24.74 1.50 7.80
N GLY A 155 24.05 1.69 8.93
CA GLY A 155 22.95 2.65 9.04
C GLY A 155 23.38 4.09 8.79
N LEU A 156 24.51 4.51 9.37
CA LEU A 156 25.08 5.84 9.11
C LEU A 156 25.50 6.01 7.65
N THR A 157 26.10 4.99 7.06
CA THR A 157 26.47 5.01 5.63
C THR A 157 25.25 5.20 4.74
N LEU A 158 24.17 4.46 4.99
CA LEU A 158 22.89 4.64 4.26
C LEU A 158 22.31 6.02 4.42
N SER A 159 22.32 6.58 5.64
CA SER A 159 21.82 7.94 5.88
C SER A 159 22.60 8.99 5.09
N LEU A 160 23.89 8.80 4.89
CA LEU A 160 24.72 9.72 4.13
C LEU A 160 24.56 9.58 2.61
N ILE A 161 24.21 8.39 2.11
CA ILE A 161 23.98 8.15 0.68
C ILE A 161 22.66 8.76 0.22
N HIS A 162 21.68 8.88 1.12
CA HIS A 162 20.33 9.42 0.82
C HIS A 162 20.19 10.93 1.05
N ILE A 163 21.24 11.62 1.45
CA ILE A 163 21.30 13.08 1.50
C ILE A 163 21.93 13.60 0.21
#